data_e594a73d21b1b877e08aa49065207e23
#
_entry.id   e594a73d21b1b877e08aa49065207e23
#
_cell.length_a   1.000
_cell.length_b   1.000
_cell.length_c   1.000
_cell.angle_alpha   90.00
_cell.angle_beta   90.00
_cell.angle_gamma   90.00
#
_symmetry.space_group_name_H-M   'P 1'
#
loop_
_entity.id
_entity.type
_entity.pdbx_description
1 polymer ?
#
loop_
_entity_poly.entity_id
_entity_poly.type
_entity_poly.pdbx_seq_one_letter_code
_entity_poly.pdbx_strand_id
1 'polypeptide(L)'
;DYPVFCKAGGIIVLSNDYMKTALPTNLEIHIFPGMSNTYKLYEDDGITNLYKENYYLLTSIDYNYRSNNYTVIIRPLDGKTGIVPPLRNYKIRFRNTKKADDVIVYAGENKIDVKNYVDGNDFILEIENVSTTEQLTINCKGKDIEIDATRVINEEIISILSDVKIETKLKIKIESIFFSNLSIKKKRIEIKKLKKNG
;
A
#
# COMPACT_ATOMS: atom_id res chain seq x y z
N ASP A 1 -4.57 16.10 15.42
CA ASP A 1 -4.41 14.91 14.57
C ASP A 1 -3.20 14.13 15.01
N TYR A 2 -3.29 12.79 15.01
CA TYR A 2 -2.17 11.91 15.32
C TYR A 2 -1.50 11.49 14.01
N PRO A 3 -0.18 11.71 13.84
CA PRO A 3 0.52 11.24 12.67
C PRO A 3 0.56 9.70 12.66
N VAL A 4 0.18 9.11 11.52
CA VAL A 4 0.25 7.67 11.30
C VAL A 4 1.25 7.40 10.19
N PHE A 5 2.28 6.61 10.50
CA PHE A 5 3.33 6.24 9.56
C PHE A 5 3.24 4.77 9.19
N CYS A 6 3.39 4.46 7.91
CA CYS A 6 3.54 3.09 7.44
C CYS A 6 4.92 2.90 6.83
N LYS A 7 5.58 1.79 7.16
CA LYS A 7 6.88 1.44 6.60
C LYS A 7 6.74 1.08 5.12
N ALA A 8 7.71 1.44 4.30
CA ALA A 8 7.81 0.96 2.92
C ALA A 8 7.74 -0.57 2.86
N GLY A 9 6.97 -1.11 1.92
CA GLY A 9 6.63 -2.53 1.82
C GLY A 9 5.51 -2.97 2.77
N GLY A 10 4.92 -2.06 3.56
CA GLY A 10 3.79 -2.40 4.43
C GLY A 10 2.61 -2.95 3.63
N ILE A 11 1.97 -4.01 4.16
CA ILE A 11 0.76 -4.61 3.64
C ILE A 11 -0.27 -4.62 4.76
N ILE A 12 -1.42 -3.99 4.53
CA ILE A 12 -2.53 -3.94 5.48
C ILE A 12 -3.75 -4.55 4.79
N VAL A 13 -4.32 -5.58 5.41
CA VAL A 13 -5.53 -6.24 4.92
C VAL A 13 -6.72 -5.77 5.73
N LEU A 14 -7.73 -5.25 5.05
CA LEU A 14 -8.97 -4.74 5.62
C LEU A 14 -10.16 -5.53 5.08
N SER A 15 -11.21 -5.60 5.90
CA SER A 15 -12.51 -6.09 5.49
C SER A 15 -13.56 -5.01 5.76
N ASN A 16 -14.50 -4.84 4.84
CA ASN A 16 -15.63 -3.94 5.03
C ASN A 16 -16.86 -4.65 5.65
N ASP A 17 -16.74 -5.94 5.96
CA ASP A 17 -17.83 -6.78 6.50
C ASP A 17 -17.85 -6.77 8.05
N TYR A 18 -17.86 -5.59 8.67
CA TYR A 18 -17.72 -5.40 10.13
C TYR A 18 -18.79 -6.06 11.00
N MET A 19 -19.92 -6.42 10.42
CA MET A 19 -21.10 -6.89 11.17
C MET A 19 -21.40 -8.38 10.96
N LYS A 20 -20.58 -9.09 10.19
CA LYS A 20 -20.80 -10.52 9.92
C LYS A 20 -19.85 -11.38 10.75
N THR A 21 -20.37 -12.45 11.33
CA THR A 21 -19.60 -13.50 12.00
C THR A 21 -18.86 -14.39 11.00
N ALA A 22 -19.29 -14.41 9.73
CA ALA A 22 -18.64 -15.15 8.67
C ALA A 22 -17.41 -14.41 8.17
N LEU A 23 -16.35 -15.16 7.80
CA LEU A 23 -15.15 -14.60 7.20
C LEU A 23 -15.46 -13.87 5.89
N PRO A 24 -14.75 -12.76 5.61
CA PRO A 24 -15.14 -11.82 4.57
C PRO A 24 -14.96 -12.39 3.15
N THR A 25 -15.93 -12.10 2.29
CA THR A 25 -15.84 -12.34 0.85
C THR A 25 -15.01 -11.23 0.16
N ASN A 26 -15.07 -10.01 0.69
CA ASN A 26 -14.39 -8.84 0.13
C ASN A 26 -13.21 -8.44 1.00
N LEU A 27 -12.02 -8.43 0.43
CA LEU A 27 -10.79 -7.96 1.08
C LEU A 27 -10.23 -6.74 0.36
N GLU A 28 -9.93 -5.68 1.10
CA GLU A 28 -9.17 -4.55 0.61
C GLU A 28 -7.73 -4.66 1.12
N ILE A 29 -6.76 -4.69 0.21
CA ILE A 29 -5.34 -4.85 0.52
C ILE A 29 -4.62 -3.56 0.19
N HIS A 30 -4.16 -2.83 1.21
CA HIS A 30 -3.34 -1.65 1.05
C HIS A 30 -1.88 -2.03 1.00
N ILE A 31 -1.19 -1.62 -0.04
CA ILE A 31 0.24 -1.84 -0.25
C ILE A 31 0.94 -0.49 -0.26
N PHE A 32 1.97 -0.36 0.56
CA PHE A 32 2.81 0.84 0.65
C PHE A 32 4.12 0.60 -0.11
N PRO A 33 4.25 1.10 -1.35
CA PRO A 33 5.40 0.82 -2.18
C PRO A 33 6.73 1.32 -1.59
N GLY A 34 7.85 0.82 -2.14
CA GLY A 34 9.20 1.22 -1.76
C GLY A 34 10.11 0.08 -1.33
N MET A 35 9.56 -1.05 -0.91
CA MET A 35 10.31 -2.26 -0.53
C MET A 35 9.46 -3.51 -0.72
N SER A 36 10.09 -4.63 -1.08
CA SER A 36 9.42 -5.95 -1.12
C SER A 36 9.10 -6.44 0.28
N ASN A 37 7.99 -7.17 0.43
CA ASN A 37 7.56 -7.73 1.70
C ASN A 37 6.63 -8.94 1.47
N THR A 38 6.45 -9.74 2.52
CA THR A 38 5.46 -10.82 2.58
C THR A 38 4.61 -10.65 3.83
N TYR A 39 3.30 -10.77 3.69
CA TYR A 39 2.33 -10.77 4.78
C TYR A 39 1.59 -12.10 4.81
N LYS A 40 1.31 -12.62 6.00
CA LYS A 40 0.50 -13.83 6.20
C LYS A 40 -0.79 -13.44 6.90
N LEU A 41 -1.90 -13.53 6.18
CA LEU A 41 -3.23 -13.38 6.74
C LEU A 41 -3.61 -14.68 7.44
N TYR A 42 -3.85 -14.59 8.74
CA TYR A 42 -4.35 -15.70 9.56
C TYR A 42 -5.86 -15.58 9.66
N GLU A 43 -6.57 -16.69 9.49
CA GLU A 43 -8.03 -16.77 9.58
C GLU A 43 -8.46 -18.08 10.25
N ASP A 44 -9.35 -17.98 11.22
CA ASP A 44 -10.03 -19.11 11.86
C ASP A 44 -11.53 -18.81 11.97
N ASP A 45 -12.30 -19.64 12.66
CA ASP A 45 -13.76 -19.45 12.80
C ASP A 45 -14.12 -18.30 13.75
N GLY A 46 -13.16 -17.74 14.49
CA GLY A 46 -13.36 -16.64 15.43
C GLY A 46 -14.28 -16.94 16.63
N ILE A 47 -14.73 -18.18 16.78
CA ILE A 47 -15.77 -18.55 17.77
C ILE A 47 -15.27 -19.67 18.69
N THR A 48 -14.59 -20.68 18.13
CA THR A 48 -14.17 -21.88 18.89
C THR A 48 -12.67 -21.87 19.19
N ASN A 49 -12.23 -22.84 20.01
CA ASN A 49 -10.80 -23.07 20.29
C ASN A 49 -10.15 -24.09 19.31
N LEU A 50 -10.80 -24.40 18.19
CA LEU A 50 -10.33 -25.38 17.23
C LEU A 50 -9.01 -24.99 16.56
N TYR A 51 -8.64 -23.70 16.58
CA TYR A 51 -7.30 -23.25 16.16
C TYR A 51 -6.16 -23.95 16.90
N LYS A 52 -6.38 -24.41 18.14
CA LYS A 52 -5.42 -25.22 18.91
C LYS A 52 -5.18 -26.61 18.33
N GLU A 53 -6.12 -27.08 17.51
CA GLU A 53 -6.09 -28.33 16.76
C GLU A 53 -5.72 -28.11 15.28
N ASN A 54 -5.07 -26.97 14.98
CA ASN A 54 -4.69 -26.54 13.64
C ASN A 54 -5.90 -26.29 12.69
N TYR A 55 -7.06 -25.93 13.23
CA TYR A 55 -8.23 -25.57 12.44
C TYR A 55 -8.20 -24.08 12.11
N TYR A 56 -7.28 -23.69 11.25
CA TYR A 56 -7.08 -22.33 10.75
C TYR A 56 -6.51 -22.36 9.34
N LEU A 57 -6.48 -21.21 8.71
CA LEU A 57 -5.95 -20.99 7.36
C LEU A 57 -4.93 -19.85 7.36
N LEU A 58 -3.95 -19.97 6.47
CA LEU A 58 -2.99 -18.92 6.17
C LEU A 58 -3.06 -18.56 4.67
N THR A 59 -3.22 -17.29 4.38
CA THR A 59 -3.08 -16.74 3.03
C THR A 59 -1.82 -15.91 2.97
N SER A 60 -0.82 -16.33 2.18
CA SER A 60 0.40 -15.54 1.98
C SER A 60 0.19 -14.53 0.86
N ILE A 61 0.56 -13.28 1.13
CA ILE A 61 0.54 -12.16 0.18
C ILE A 61 1.98 -11.69 0.01
N ASP A 62 2.58 -11.98 -1.14
CA ASP A 62 3.93 -11.57 -1.47
C ASP A 62 3.88 -10.31 -2.35
N TYR A 63 4.57 -9.26 -1.94
CA TYR A 63 4.75 -8.05 -2.71
C TYR A 63 6.20 -7.89 -3.12
N ASN A 64 6.46 -7.92 -4.42
CA ASN A 64 7.78 -7.70 -5.00
C ASN A 64 7.84 -6.30 -5.62
N TYR A 65 8.66 -5.44 -5.06
CA TYR A 65 8.84 -4.06 -5.47
C TYR A 65 10.05 -3.90 -6.39
N ARG A 66 9.82 -3.28 -7.52
CA ARG A 66 10.85 -2.61 -8.35
C ARG A 66 10.26 -1.28 -8.80
N SER A 67 11.06 -0.23 -8.94
CA SER A 67 10.56 1.14 -9.18
C SER A 67 9.52 1.25 -10.30
N ASN A 68 9.64 0.48 -11.37
CA ASN A 68 8.72 0.51 -12.53
C ASN A 68 7.94 -0.79 -12.72
N ASN A 69 7.94 -1.67 -11.72
CA ASN A 69 7.28 -2.97 -11.82
C ASN A 69 6.89 -3.48 -10.42
N TYR A 70 5.60 -3.53 -10.15
CA TYR A 70 5.04 -4.09 -8.93
C TYR A 70 4.44 -5.46 -9.23
N THR A 71 4.84 -6.47 -8.48
CA THR A 71 4.21 -7.80 -8.55
C THR A 71 3.61 -8.14 -7.20
N VAL A 72 2.32 -8.47 -7.18
CA VAL A 72 1.62 -9.01 -6.01
C VAL A 72 1.20 -10.43 -6.30
N ILE A 73 1.51 -11.35 -5.39
CA ILE A 73 1.11 -12.75 -5.47
C ILE A 73 0.32 -13.08 -4.21
N ILE A 74 -0.96 -13.41 -4.38
CA ILE A 74 -1.78 -13.98 -3.32
C ILE A 74 -1.78 -15.48 -3.54
N ARG A 75 -1.19 -16.21 -2.60
CA ARG A 75 -1.03 -17.67 -2.73
C ARG A 75 -2.33 -18.38 -2.38
N PRO A 76 -2.51 -19.61 -2.89
CA PRO A 76 -3.58 -20.49 -2.44
C PRO A 76 -3.61 -20.60 -0.92
N LEU A 77 -4.77 -20.85 -0.37
CA LEU A 77 -4.95 -21.09 1.06
C LEU A 77 -4.12 -22.28 1.52
N ASP A 78 -3.44 -22.13 2.65
CA ASP A 78 -2.71 -23.19 3.34
C ASP A 78 -3.39 -23.49 4.68
N GLY A 79 -3.85 -24.75 4.86
CA GLY A 79 -4.52 -25.22 6.07
C GLY A 79 -5.88 -25.88 5.83
N LYS A 80 -6.80 -25.78 6.80
CA LYS A 80 -8.12 -26.43 6.75
C LYS A 80 -9.08 -25.70 5.83
N THR A 81 -9.56 -26.39 4.79
CA THR A 81 -10.55 -25.83 3.85
C THR A 81 -11.94 -25.72 4.46
N GLY A 82 -12.79 -24.85 3.90
CA GLY A 82 -14.19 -24.69 4.30
C GLY A 82 -14.46 -23.65 5.39
N ILE A 83 -13.41 -23.00 5.94
CA ILE A 83 -13.56 -21.90 6.91
C ILE A 83 -13.86 -20.59 6.17
N VAL A 84 -13.20 -20.35 5.04
CA VAL A 84 -13.34 -19.14 4.25
C VAL A 84 -14.24 -19.36 3.03
N PRO A 85 -14.81 -18.29 2.44
CA PRO A 85 -15.55 -18.36 1.18
C PRO A 85 -14.68 -18.97 0.07
N PRO A 86 -15.25 -19.82 -0.81
CA PRO A 86 -14.50 -20.44 -1.92
C PRO A 86 -14.06 -19.43 -2.98
N LEU A 87 -14.78 -18.32 -3.10
CA LEU A 87 -14.48 -17.21 -3.99
C LEU A 87 -14.33 -15.93 -3.17
N ARG A 88 -13.37 -15.10 -3.53
CA ARG A 88 -13.13 -13.78 -2.93
C ARG A 88 -12.98 -12.70 -3.98
N ASN A 89 -13.37 -11.50 -3.58
CA ASN A 89 -13.11 -10.27 -4.29
C ASN A 89 -11.94 -9.54 -3.60
N TYR A 90 -11.03 -9.04 -4.39
CA TYR A 90 -9.87 -8.31 -3.90
C TYR A 90 -9.86 -6.89 -4.47
N LYS A 91 -9.74 -5.90 -3.59
CA LYS A 91 -9.45 -4.53 -3.95
C LYS A 91 -8.01 -4.23 -3.53
N ILE A 92 -7.11 -4.15 -4.50
CA ILE A 92 -5.70 -3.86 -4.25
C ILE A 92 -5.50 -2.36 -4.39
N ARG A 93 -5.01 -1.72 -3.35
CA ARG A 93 -4.74 -0.29 -3.30
C ARG A 93 -3.24 -0.05 -3.13
N PHE A 94 -2.58 0.37 -4.19
CA PHE A 94 -1.19 0.85 -4.12
C PHE A 94 -1.20 2.31 -3.68
N ARG A 95 -0.71 2.56 -2.47
CA ARG A 95 -0.74 3.88 -1.83
C ARG A 95 0.25 4.83 -2.49
N ASN A 96 -0.16 6.08 -2.70
CA ASN A 96 0.64 7.14 -3.32
C ASN A 96 1.30 6.69 -4.65
N THR A 97 0.58 5.98 -5.48
CA THR A 97 1.08 5.38 -6.71
C THR A 97 0.29 5.89 -7.91
N LYS A 98 1.00 6.29 -8.95
CA LYS A 98 0.40 6.68 -10.23
C LYS A 98 -0.19 5.46 -10.94
N LYS A 99 -1.09 5.70 -11.88
CA LYS A 99 -1.66 4.64 -12.72
C LYS A 99 -0.55 3.92 -13.50
N ALA A 100 -0.57 2.59 -13.47
CA ALA A 100 0.33 1.77 -14.29
C ALA A 100 -0.05 1.86 -15.77
N ASP A 101 0.96 1.79 -16.66
CA ASP A 101 0.76 1.75 -18.12
C ASP A 101 0.22 0.39 -18.57
N ASP A 102 0.65 -0.69 -17.89
CA ASP A 102 0.27 -2.07 -18.19
C ASP A 102 -0.08 -2.80 -16.90
N VAL A 103 -1.22 -3.49 -16.92
CA VAL A 103 -1.72 -4.32 -15.82
C VAL A 103 -2.08 -5.69 -16.35
N ILE A 104 -1.40 -6.72 -15.85
CA ILE A 104 -1.65 -8.10 -16.23
C ILE A 104 -1.96 -8.90 -14.96
N VAL A 105 -3.12 -9.57 -14.96
CA VAL A 105 -3.58 -10.36 -13.83
C VAL A 105 -3.89 -11.79 -14.28
N TYR A 106 -3.43 -12.76 -13.48
CA TYR A 106 -3.71 -14.17 -13.65
C TYR A 106 -4.37 -14.75 -12.41
N ALA A 107 -5.45 -15.49 -12.60
CA ALA A 107 -6.04 -16.37 -11.59
C ALA A 107 -5.72 -17.83 -12.01
N GLY A 108 -4.87 -18.50 -11.26
CA GLY A 108 -4.23 -19.72 -11.69
C GLY A 108 -3.45 -19.51 -12.99
N GLU A 109 -3.80 -20.23 -14.05
CA GLU A 109 -3.21 -20.11 -15.39
C GLU A 109 -3.99 -19.14 -16.30
N ASN A 110 -5.16 -18.68 -15.88
CA ASN A 110 -6.05 -17.88 -16.70
C ASN A 110 -5.75 -16.39 -16.54
N LYS A 111 -5.51 -15.69 -17.66
CA LYS A 111 -5.48 -14.24 -17.68
C LYS A 111 -6.91 -13.71 -17.51
N ILE A 112 -7.08 -12.77 -16.59
CA ILE A 112 -8.36 -12.13 -16.32
C ILE A 112 -8.28 -10.62 -16.53
N ASP A 113 -9.39 -10.04 -17.01
CA ASP A 113 -9.53 -8.60 -17.10
C ASP A 113 -9.94 -8.02 -15.75
N VAL A 114 -9.35 -6.88 -15.41
CA VAL A 114 -9.59 -6.23 -14.13
C VAL A 114 -9.87 -4.76 -14.30
N LYS A 115 -10.77 -4.24 -13.48
CA LYS A 115 -11.01 -2.81 -13.42
C LYS A 115 -9.86 -2.13 -12.68
N ASN A 116 -9.33 -1.05 -13.24
CA ASN A 116 -8.28 -0.26 -12.62
C ASN A 116 -8.52 1.25 -12.79
N TYR A 117 -8.21 2.01 -11.74
CA TYR A 117 -8.39 3.46 -11.71
C TYR A 117 -7.52 4.11 -10.65
N VAL A 118 -7.51 5.43 -10.64
CA VAL A 118 -6.86 6.24 -9.60
C VAL A 118 -7.96 6.85 -8.72
N ASP A 119 -7.78 6.76 -7.41
CA ASP A 119 -8.61 7.38 -6.39
C ASP A 119 -7.72 8.20 -5.45
N GLY A 120 -7.86 9.52 -5.53
CA GLY A 120 -6.94 10.44 -4.85
C GLY A 120 -5.50 10.25 -5.35
N ASN A 121 -4.62 9.79 -4.46
CA ASN A 121 -3.21 9.53 -4.76
C ASN A 121 -2.89 8.04 -4.94
N ASP A 122 -3.91 7.18 -4.92
CA ASP A 122 -3.75 5.74 -4.93
C ASP A 122 -4.12 5.13 -6.26
N PHE A 123 -3.39 4.12 -6.69
CA PHE A 123 -3.74 3.27 -7.82
C PHE A 123 -4.48 2.04 -7.32
N ILE A 124 -5.65 1.75 -7.90
CA ILE A 124 -6.57 0.72 -7.43
C ILE A 124 -6.85 -0.29 -8.51
N LEU A 125 -6.88 -1.56 -8.12
CA LEU A 125 -7.36 -2.69 -8.91
C LEU A 125 -8.53 -3.35 -8.18
N GLU A 126 -9.62 -3.63 -8.90
CA GLU A 126 -10.75 -4.42 -8.42
C GLU A 126 -10.79 -5.75 -9.19
N ILE A 127 -10.72 -6.85 -8.45
CA ILE A 127 -10.63 -8.21 -8.98
C ILE A 127 -11.72 -9.03 -8.30
N GLU A 128 -12.62 -9.61 -9.07
CA GLU A 128 -13.79 -10.28 -8.54
C GLU A 128 -13.74 -11.78 -8.79
N ASN A 129 -14.42 -12.54 -7.92
CA ASN A 129 -14.68 -13.98 -8.07
C ASN A 129 -13.42 -14.84 -8.23
N VAL A 130 -12.37 -14.52 -7.49
CA VAL A 130 -11.12 -15.31 -7.49
C VAL A 130 -11.26 -16.51 -6.59
N SER A 131 -10.93 -17.69 -7.10
CA SER A 131 -10.86 -18.91 -6.30
C SER A 131 -9.80 -18.81 -5.21
N THR A 132 -10.16 -19.10 -3.96
CA THR A 132 -9.22 -19.07 -2.84
C THR A 132 -8.23 -20.23 -2.84
N THR A 133 -8.45 -21.24 -3.68
CA THR A 133 -7.54 -22.39 -3.88
C THR A 133 -6.58 -22.19 -5.04
N GLU A 134 -6.69 -21.08 -5.77
CA GLU A 134 -5.80 -20.72 -6.89
C GLU A 134 -4.90 -19.54 -6.53
N GLN A 135 -3.75 -19.46 -7.18
CA GLN A 135 -2.85 -18.32 -7.04
C GLN A 135 -3.36 -17.15 -7.86
N LEU A 136 -3.45 -15.98 -7.23
CA LEU A 136 -3.67 -14.72 -7.93
C LEU A 136 -2.34 -14.00 -8.11
N THR A 137 -1.97 -13.69 -9.37
CA THR A 137 -0.74 -12.98 -9.71
C THR A 137 -1.08 -11.68 -10.42
N ILE A 138 -0.61 -10.57 -9.87
CA ILE A 138 -0.85 -9.21 -10.37
C ILE A 138 0.50 -8.60 -10.75
N ASN A 139 0.63 -8.14 -11.99
CA ASN A 139 1.79 -7.42 -12.48
C ASN A 139 1.38 -6.02 -12.97
N CYS A 140 1.96 -5.00 -12.38
CA CYS A 140 1.75 -3.60 -12.76
C CYS A 140 3.07 -3.01 -13.24
N LYS A 141 3.13 -2.54 -14.47
CA LYS A 141 4.33 -1.95 -15.08
C LYS A 141 4.05 -0.57 -15.63
N GLY A 142 5.06 0.27 -15.65
CA GLY A 142 4.98 1.59 -16.26
C GLY A 142 6.27 2.38 -16.10
N LYS A 143 6.44 3.39 -16.94
CA LYS A 143 7.61 4.26 -16.88
C LYS A 143 7.60 5.19 -15.67
N ASP A 144 6.43 5.47 -15.13
CA ASP A 144 6.21 6.49 -14.10
C ASP A 144 5.15 6.07 -13.07
N ILE A 145 5.18 4.78 -12.68
CA ILE A 145 4.33 4.24 -11.59
C ILE A 145 4.96 4.46 -10.20
N GLU A 146 6.06 5.21 -10.15
CA GLU A 146 6.74 5.52 -8.90
C GLU A 146 5.81 6.24 -7.93
N ILE A 147 6.15 6.10 -6.66
CA ILE A 147 5.46 6.78 -5.57
C ILE A 147 5.47 8.28 -5.84
N ASP A 148 4.30 8.92 -5.93
CA ASP A 148 4.17 10.37 -6.02
C ASP A 148 4.41 11.03 -4.64
N ALA A 149 5.49 10.62 -3.98
CA ALA A 149 5.84 11.10 -2.66
C ALA A 149 6.27 12.57 -2.68
N THR A 150 6.84 13.03 -3.80
CA THR A 150 7.34 14.41 -3.89
C THR A 150 6.22 15.42 -3.80
N ARG A 151 5.09 15.18 -4.46
CA ARG A 151 3.93 16.08 -4.42
C ARG A 151 3.31 16.15 -3.03
N VAL A 152 3.06 14.98 -2.43
CA VAL A 152 2.45 14.89 -1.09
C VAL A 152 3.37 15.54 -0.04
N ILE A 153 4.68 15.24 -0.09
CA ILE A 153 5.66 15.85 0.83
C ILE A 153 5.71 17.36 0.63
N ASN A 154 5.63 17.87 -0.59
CA ASN A 154 5.66 19.31 -0.85
C ASN A 154 4.40 19.99 -0.30
N GLU A 155 3.21 19.41 -0.46
CA GLU A 155 1.96 19.92 0.12
C GLU A 155 2.03 19.95 1.66
N GLU A 156 2.55 18.88 2.29
CA GLU A 156 2.77 18.81 3.74
C GLU A 156 3.78 19.86 4.22
N ILE A 157 4.89 20.07 3.50
CA ILE A 157 5.90 21.08 3.83
C ILE A 157 5.27 22.48 3.78
N ILE A 158 4.47 22.79 2.76
CA ILE A 158 3.77 24.08 2.63
C ILE A 158 2.81 24.27 3.80
N SER A 159 2.02 23.26 4.14
CA SER A 159 1.11 23.31 5.29
C SER A 159 1.85 23.57 6.60
N ILE A 160 2.92 22.83 6.88
CA ILE A 160 3.74 23.01 8.09
C ILE A 160 4.35 24.42 8.12
N LEU A 161 4.88 24.91 7.01
CA LEU A 161 5.48 26.24 6.93
C LEU A 161 4.44 27.36 7.12
N SER A 162 3.18 27.14 6.71
CA SER A 162 2.11 28.12 6.96
C SER A 162 1.78 28.25 8.44
N ASP A 163 1.76 27.13 9.16
CA ASP A 163 1.33 27.07 10.57
C ASP A 163 2.42 27.47 11.58
N VAL A 164 3.70 27.29 11.20
CA VAL A 164 4.82 27.63 12.10
C VAL A 164 4.92 29.15 12.30
N LYS A 165 4.96 29.60 13.58
CA LYS A 165 5.10 31.03 13.97
C LYS A 165 6.57 31.44 13.92
N ILE A 166 7.09 31.72 12.73
CA ILE A 166 8.43 32.29 12.50
C ILE A 166 8.34 33.43 11.51
N GLU A 167 9.40 34.25 11.42
CA GLU A 167 9.45 35.37 10.48
C GLU A 167 9.24 34.96 9.04
N THR A 168 8.46 35.70 8.27
CA THR A 168 8.15 35.44 6.86
C THR A 168 9.43 35.29 6.00
N LYS A 169 10.43 36.12 6.25
CA LYS A 169 11.74 36.02 5.54
C LYS A 169 12.42 34.69 5.76
N LEU A 170 12.28 34.11 6.97
CA LEU A 170 12.86 32.81 7.29
C LEU A 170 12.04 31.66 6.63
N LYS A 171 10.70 31.79 6.62
CA LYS A 171 9.83 30.84 5.88
C LYS A 171 10.22 30.73 4.42
N ILE A 172 10.38 31.86 3.73
CA ILE A 172 10.77 31.89 2.30
C ILE A 172 12.14 31.24 2.08
N LYS A 173 13.11 31.46 2.97
CA LYS A 173 14.42 30.80 2.88
C LYS A 173 14.32 29.29 3.07
N ILE A 174 13.55 28.84 4.04
CA ILE A 174 13.33 27.41 4.31
C ILE A 174 12.64 26.75 3.11
N GLU A 175 11.58 27.39 2.59
CA GLU A 175 10.85 26.95 1.41
C GLU A 175 11.79 26.79 0.20
N SER A 176 12.63 27.81 -0.08
CA SER A 176 13.58 27.76 -1.19
C SER A 176 14.59 26.61 -1.08
N ILE A 177 14.99 26.24 0.15
CA ILE A 177 15.88 25.09 0.38
C ILE A 177 15.12 23.78 0.15
N PHE A 178 13.90 23.63 0.66
CA PHE A 178 13.10 22.42 0.51
C PHE A 178 12.77 22.11 -0.95
N PHE A 179 12.40 23.13 -1.74
CA PHE A 179 12.03 22.97 -3.15
C PHE A 179 13.21 23.05 -4.12
N SER A 180 14.45 23.22 -3.60
CA SER A 180 15.67 23.16 -4.43
C SER A 180 15.98 21.73 -4.90
N ASN A 181 16.78 21.61 -5.97
CA ASN A 181 17.30 20.33 -6.49
C ASN A 181 18.48 19.75 -5.66
N LEU A 182 18.69 20.25 -4.44
CA LEU A 182 19.74 19.78 -3.56
C LEU A 182 19.41 18.37 -3.01
N SER A 183 20.42 17.54 -2.81
CA SER A 183 20.25 16.28 -2.08
C SER A 183 19.80 16.54 -0.64
N ILE A 184 19.07 15.56 -0.05
CA ILE A 184 18.57 15.65 1.34
C ILE A 184 19.69 16.00 2.33
N LYS A 185 20.89 15.44 2.16
CA LYS A 185 22.07 15.79 3.00
C LYS A 185 22.43 17.26 2.90
N LYS A 186 22.46 17.82 1.70
CA LYS A 186 22.74 19.25 1.48
C LYS A 186 21.62 20.13 2.03
N LYS A 187 20.35 19.79 1.80
CA LYS A 187 19.21 20.53 2.38
C LYS A 187 19.31 20.62 3.90
N ARG A 188 19.64 19.51 4.57
CA ARG A 188 19.84 19.51 6.05
C ARG A 188 20.97 20.42 6.50
N ILE A 189 22.06 20.51 5.75
CA ILE A 189 23.19 21.40 6.06
C ILE A 189 22.76 22.88 5.93
N GLU A 190 22.07 23.24 4.84
CA GLU A 190 21.61 24.59 4.60
C GLU A 190 20.60 25.05 5.68
N ILE A 191 19.66 24.21 6.06
CA ILE A 191 18.71 24.52 7.16
C ILE A 191 19.43 24.70 8.50
N LYS A 192 20.47 23.89 8.78
CA LYS A 192 21.28 24.07 10.01
C LYS A 192 22.03 25.39 10.05
N LYS A 193 22.45 25.92 8.90
CA LYS A 193 23.09 27.23 8.82
C LYS A 193 22.13 28.39 9.20
N LEU A 194 20.86 28.26 8.84
CA LEU A 194 19.84 29.26 9.19
C LEU A 194 19.67 29.39 10.71
N LYS A 195 19.83 28.28 11.46
CA LYS A 195 19.73 28.27 12.93
C LYS A 195 20.88 28.97 13.64
N LYS A 196 22.03 29.17 12.98
CA LYS A 196 23.20 29.86 13.57
C LYS A 196 23.22 31.36 13.34
N ASN A 197 22.35 31.85 12.42
CA ASN A 197 22.31 33.26 12.02
C ASN A 197 21.01 33.96 12.50
N GLY A 198 20.24 33.40 13.36
CA GLY A 198 19.11 33.93 14.09
C GLY A 198 19.26 33.60 15.57
#